data_7714a3e355df48ce03253a737e0d457d
#
_entry.id   7714a3e355df48ce03253a737e0d457d
#
_cell.length_a   1.000
_cell.length_b   1.000
_cell.length_c   1.000
_cell.angle_alpha   90.00
_cell.angle_beta   90.00
_cell.angle_gamma   90.00
#
_symmetry.space_group_name_H-M   'P 1'
#
loop_
_entity.id
_entity.type
_entity.pdbx_description
1 polymer ?
#
loop_
_entity_poly.entity_id
_entity_poly.type
_entity_poly.pdbx_seq_one_letter_code
_entity_poly.pdbx_strand_id
1 'polypeptide(L)'
;MEYIVEKIGMSRTIGLPSVPVTLIKVIPAKVCALGENGRAIVAYAHTKASNKAISGQQAKYGLSKEFNNFATLSVANSEAGSDVDVSPLKEAKILKVSFNTKGRGFSGVIKRHGFAGGPKSHGSRFHRRPGSIGNCEWPGRVQPGMKMAGHYGNEKTSVKNEIVSFDEANGVLVLKGSVPGFNGAMGRIKVVK
;
A
#
# COMPACT_ATOMS: atom_id res chain seq x y z
N MET A 1 11.71 3.26 -11.29
CA MET A 1 10.73 2.35 -11.89
C MET A 1 9.72 1.93 -10.85
N GLU A 2 8.45 1.81 -11.24
CA GLU A 2 7.34 1.49 -10.35
C GLU A 2 6.56 0.29 -10.90
N TYR A 3 6.04 -0.57 -10.01
CA TYR A 3 5.26 -1.77 -10.35
C TYR A 3 4.01 -1.87 -9.50
N ILE A 4 2.97 -2.50 -10.04
CA ILE A 4 1.76 -2.87 -9.30
C ILE A 4 1.98 -4.25 -8.70
N VAL A 5 1.60 -4.39 -7.44
CA VAL A 5 1.82 -5.61 -6.68
C VAL A 5 0.64 -5.94 -5.78
N GLU A 6 0.49 -7.22 -5.48
CA GLU A 6 -0.48 -7.74 -4.54
C GLU A 6 0.23 -8.43 -3.38
N LYS A 7 -0.20 -8.16 -2.15
CA LYS A 7 0.33 -8.83 -0.96
C LYS A 7 -0.28 -10.22 -0.80
N ILE A 8 0.54 -11.26 -0.89
CA ILE A 8 0.11 -12.65 -0.67
C ILE A 8 -0.03 -12.92 0.84
N GLY A 9 1.03 -12.66 1.60
CA GLY A 9 1.08 -12.96 3.02
C GLY A 9 2.44 -12.76 3.63
N MET A 10 2.64 -13.33 4.83
CA MET A 10 3.92 -13.31 5.53
C MET A 10 4.37 -14.73 5.85
N SER A 11 5.67 -14.95 5.83
CA SER A 11 6.33 -16.20 6.15
C SER A 11 7.67 -15.94 6.85
N ARG A 12 8.50 -16.96 6.95
CA ARG A 12 9.86 -16.89 7.48
C ARG A 12 10.80 -17.65 6.54
N THR A 13 12.04 -17.20 6.46
CA THR A 13 13.08 -18.00 5.78
C THR A 13 13.44 -19.23 6.61
N ILE A 14 13.69 -20.35 5.92
CA ILE A 14 14.20 -21.57 6.53
C ILE A 14 15.72 -21.43 6.54
N GLY A 15 16.32 -21.34 7.72
CA GLY A 15 17.76 -21.16 7.89
C GLY A 15 18.10 -20.43 9.18
N LEU A 16 19.38 -20.36 9.50
CA LEU A 16 19.91 -19.67 10.67
C LEU A 16 20.75 -18.45 10.21
N PRO A 17 20.38 -17.23 10.57
CA PRO A 17 19.18 -16.86 11.35
C PRO A 17 17.89 -16.85 10.52
N SER A 18 16.78 -17.25 11.12
CA SER A 18 15.45 -17.17 10.50
C SER A 18 14.97 -15.71 10.43
N VAL A 19 14.66 -15.23 9.23
CA VAL A 19 14.23 -13.86 8.98
C VAL A 19 12.75 -13.81 8.62
N PRO A 20 11.95 -12.91 9.23
CA PRO A 20 10.56 -12.71 8.82
C PRO A 20 10.52 -12.07 7.43
N VAL A 21 9.65 -12.60 6.57
CA VAL A 21 9.50 -12.11 5.19
C VAL A 21 8.05 -11.88 4.82
N THR A 22 7.83 -10.98 3.89
CA THR A 22 6.52 -10.76 3.24
C THR A 22 6.62 -11.18 1.78
N LEU A 23 5.64 -11.98 1.35
CA LEU A 23 5.49 -12.44 -0.02
C LEU A 23 4.57 -11.48 -0.77
N ILE A 24 5.03 -11.00 -1.91
CA ILE A 24 4.33 -10.04 -2.76
C ILE A 24 4.35 -10.58 -4.19
N LYS A 25 3.19 -10.60 -4.85
CA LYS A 25 3.06 -10.95 -6.25
C LYS A 25 3.15 -9.69 -7.11
N VAL A 26 4.06 -9.67 -8.05
CA VAL A 26 4.11 -8.63 -9.09
C VAL A 26 3.02 -8.95 -10.12
N ILE A 27 2.17 -7.98 -10.40
CA ILE A 27 1.07 -8.16 -11.35
C ILE A 27 1.57 -7.77 -12.73
N PRO A 28 1.41 -8.65 -13.73
CA PRO A 28 1.75 -8.32 -15.10
C PRO A 28 0.90 -7.15 -15.58
N ALA A 29 1.55 -6.19 -16.20
CA ALA A 29 0.91 -4.97 -16.68
C ALA A 29 1.41 -4.62 -18.08
N LYS A 30 0.54 -4.03 -18.92
CA LYS A 30 0.85 -3.57 -20.26
C LYS A 30 0.92 -2.06 -20.33
N VAL A 31 1.89 -1.54 -21.05
CA VAL A 31 2.03 -0.10 -21.32
C VAL A 31 1.00 0.31 -22.38
N CYS A 32 0.07 1.19 -22.01
CA CYS A 32 -0.98 1.66 -22.93
C CYS A 32 -0.58 2.92 -23.68
N ALA A 33 0.00 3.87 -22.99
CA ALA A 33 0.44 5.14 -23.54
C ALA A 33 1.61 5.70 -22.74
N LEU A 34 2.52 6.32 -23.43
CA LEU A 34 3.63 7.06 -22.84
C LEU A 34 3.18 8.49 -22.56
N GLY A 35 3.47 8.97 -21.39
CA GLY A 35 3.25 10.35 -20.97
C GLY A 35 4.57 11.11 -20.84
N GLU A 36 4.47 12.36 -20.46
CA GLU A 36 5.63 13.20 -20.18
C GLU A 36 6.41 12.73 -18.95
N ASN A 37 7.69 13.06 -18.87
CA ASN A 37 8.56 12.79 -17.72
C ASN A 37 8.75 11.30 -17.37
N GLY A 38 8.78 10.39 -18.34
CA GLY A 38 9.01 8.96 -18.11
C GLY A 38 7.88 8.27 -17.34
N ARG A 39 6.68 8.85 -17.36
CA ARG A 39 5.47 8.21 -16.83
C ARG A 39 4.70 7.58 -17.97
N ALA A 40 4.13 6.41 -17.73
CA ALA A 40 3.27 5.72 -18.69
C ALA A 40 1.94 5.35 -18.02
N ILE A 41 0.90 5.30 -18.81
CA ILE A 41 -0.37 4.69 -18.42
C ILE A 41 -0.22 3.20 -18.65
N VAL A 42 -0.40 2.41 -17.61
CA VAL A 42 -0.34 0.95 -17.67
C VAL A 42 -1.69 0.35 -17.32
N ALA A 43 -2.04 -0.73 -18.00
CA ALA A 43 -3.22 -1.54 -17.73
C ALA A 43 -2.81 -2.84 -17.03
N TYR A 44 -3.60 -3.28 -16.05
CA TYR A 44 -3.38 -4.52 -15.33
C TYR A 44 -4.70 -5.20 -14.95
N ALA A 45 -4.64 -6.52 -14.77
CA ALA A 45 -5.79 -7.32 -14.35
C ALA A 45 -5.89 -7.34 -12.83
N HIS A 46 -7.06 -7.03 -12.26
CA HIS A 46 -7.28 -7.15 -10.82
C HIS A 46 -8.70 -7.58 -10.45
N THR A 47 -9.72 -7.00 -11.04
CA THR A 47 -11.11 -7.28 -10.74
C THR A 47 -11.83 -7.87 -11.95
N LYS A 48 -12.99 -8.47 -11.75
CA LYS A 48 -13.85 -8.93 -12.87
C LYS A 48 -14.83 -7.83 -13.34
N ALA A 49 -14.84 -6.67 -12.66
CA ALA A 49 -15.76 -5.59 -12.98
C ALA A 49 -15.38 -4.92 -14.31
N SER A 50 -16.36 -4.74 -15.17
CA SER A 50 -16.25 -3.97 -16.40
C SER A 50 -17.42 -2.98 -16.47
N ASN A 51 -17.14 -1.77 -16.93
CA ASN A 51 -18.14 -0.75 -17.21
C ASN A 51 -17.84 -0.10 -18.58
N LYS A 52 -18.75 0.74 -19.07
CA LYS A 52 -18.59 1.41 -20.37
C LYS A 52 -17.30 2.23 -20.49
N ALA A 53 -16.83 2.85 -19.39
CA ALA A 53 -15.58 3.60 -19.37
C ALA A 53 -14.37 2.69 -19.54
N ILE A 54 -14.33 1.55 -18.84
CA ILE A 54 -13.25 0.55 -18.96
C ILE A 54 -13.26 -0.04 -20.38
N SER A 55 -14.42 -0.42 -20.90
CA SER A 55 -14.55 -0.96 -22.27
C SER A 55 -14.10 0.04 -23.34
N GLY A 56 -14.38 1.32 -23.16
CA GLY A 56 -13.89 2.38 -24.04
C GLY A 56 -12.37 2.53 -24.00
N GLN A 57 -11.75 2.43 -22.81
CA GLN A 57 -10.29 2.45 -22.69
C GLN A 57 -9.64 1.19 -23.28
N GLN A 58 -10.25 0.01 -23.04
CA GLN A 58 -9.78 -1.24 -23.65
C GLN A 58 -9.81 -1.17 -25.17
N ALA A 59 -10.90 -0.67 -25.75
CA ALA A 59 -11.00 -0.47 -27.20
C ALA A 59 -9.97 0.53 -27.74
N LYS A 60 -9.74 1.65 -27.01
CA LYS A 60 -8.77 2.67 -27.39
C LYS A 60 -7.34 2.12 -27.46
N TYR A 61 -6.97 1.22 -26.55
CA TYR A 61 -5.61 0.69 -26.44
C TYR A 61 -5.46 -0.73 -27.01
N GLY A 62 -6.48 -1.30 -27.63
CA GLY A 62 -6.46 -2.65 -28.21
C GLY A 62 -6.22 -3.76 -27.17
N LEU A 63 -6.72 -3.59 -25.94
CA LEU A 63 -6.47 -4.50 -24.83
C LEU A 63 -7.53 -5.61 -24.73
N SER A 64 -7.15 -6.77 -24.19
CA SER A 64 -8.09 -7.83 -23.83
C SER A 64 -8.97 -7.42 -22.64
N LYS A 65 -10.12 -8.08 -22.51
CA LYS A 65 -11.10 -7.80 -21.43
C LYS A 65 -10.56 -8.02 -20.01
N GLU A 66 -9.44 -8.70 -19.88
CA GLU A 66 -8.78 -8.96 -18.58
C GLU A 66 -8.16 -7.72 -17.95
N PHE A 67 -7.66 -6.80 -18.79
CA PHE A 67 -7.03 -5.56 -18.34
C PHE A 67 -8.09 -4.51 -18.03
N ASN A 68 -8.55 -4.50 -16.79
CA ASN A 68 -9.68 -3.67 -16.36
C ASN A 68 -9.32 -2.56 -15.37
N ASN A 69 -8.05 -2.44 -15.01
CA ASN A 69 -7.56 -1.37 -14.16
C ASN A 69 -6.41 -0.63 -14.84
N PHE A 70 -6.40 0.69 -14.67
CA PHE A 70 -5.41 1.58 -15.26
C PHE A 70 -4.72 2.38 -14.17
N ALA A 71 -3.41 2.55 -14.28
CA ALA A 71 -2.62 3.35 -13.36
C ALA A 71 -1.49 4.08 -14.11
N THR A 72 -1.09 5.22 -13.59
CA THR A 72 0.10 5.91 -14.06
C THR A 72 1.30 5.49 -13.24
N LEU A 73 2.33 4.97 -13.89
CA LEU A 73 3.57 4.48 -13.29
C LEU A 73 4.79 5.07 -14.00
N SER A 74 5.92 5.13 -13.29
CA SER A 74 7.22 5.39 -13.92
C SER A 74 7.80 4.05 -14.37
N VAL A 75 7.83 3.82 -15.68
CA VAL A 75 8.34 2.59 -16.30
C VAL A 75 9.64 2.83 -17.07
N ALA A 76 10.38 1.77 -17.33
CA ALA A 76 11.60 1.83 -18.18
C ALA A 76 11.29 1.74 -19.66
N ASN A 77 10.15 1.14 -20.00
CA ASN A 77 9.76 0.85 -21.37
C ASN A 77 9.54 2.13 -22.18
N SER A 78 10.00 2.09 -23.41
CA SER A 78 9.87 3.19 -24.38
C SER A 78 8.73 2.99 -25.37
N GLU A 79 8.07 1.82 -25.39
CA GLU A 79 7.10 1.45 -26.41
C GLU A 79 5.72 1.19 -25.82
N ALA A 80 4.69 1.76 -26.44
CA ALA A 80 3.31 1.46 -26.12
C ALA A 80 2.94 0.06 -26.67
N GLY A 81 2.15 -0.68 -25.91
CA GLY A 81 1.75 -2.07 -26.22
C GLY A 81 2.67 -3.14 -25.65
N SER A 82 3.87 -2.80 -25.17
CA SER A 82 4.79 -3.75 -24.54
C SER A 82 4.36 -4.13 -23.12
N ASP A 83 4.78 -5.31 -22.67
CA ASP A 83 4.65 -5.70 -21.27
C ASP A 83 5.67 -4.92 -20.40
N VAL A 84 5.33 -4.62 -19.16
CA VAL A 84 6.23 -3.90 -18.25
C VAL A 84 7.41 -4.80 -17.89
N ASP A 85 8.62 -4.33 -18.17
CA ASP A 85 9.85 -5.06 -17.88
C ASP A 85 10.08 -5.18 -16.38
N VAL A 86 10.26 -6.41 -15.90
CA VAL A 86 10.52 -6.75 -14.49
C VAL A 86 12.01 -7.02 -14.19
N SER A 87 12.87 -7.04 -15.21
CA SER A 87 14.31 -7.30 -15.08
C SER A 87 14.99 -6.40 -14.03
N PRO A 88 14.64 -5.11 -13.89
CA PRO A 88 15.22 -4.24 -12.87
C PRO A 88 14.98 -4.66 -11.42
N LEU A 89 13.99 -5.54 -11.16
CA LEU A 89 13.73 -6.06 -9.82
C LEU A 89 14.77 -7.11 -9.38
N LYS A 90 15.47 -7.76 -10.33
CA LYS A 90 16.54 -8.72 -10.02
C LYS A 90 17.79 -8.05 -9.45
N GLU A 91 18.10 -6.87 -9.96
CA GLU A 91 19.29 -6.11 -9.58
C GLU A 91 19.05 -5.22 -8.36
N ALA A 92 17.79 -4.95 -8.04
CA ALA A 92 17.41 -4.07 -6.96
C ALA A 92 17.70 -4.70 -5.59
N LYS A 93 18.31 -3.94 -4.68
CA LYS A 93 18.55 -4.35 -3.28
C LYS A 93 17.46 -3.84 -2.34
N ILE A 94 16.97 -2.64 -2.56
CA ILE A 94 16.00 -1.97 -1.69
C ILE A 94 14.82 -1.46 -2.52
N LEU A 95 13.62 -1.73 -2.03
CA LEU A 95 12.37 -1.24 -2.60
C LEU A 95 11.65 -0.31 -1.63
N LYS A 96 11.06 0.75 -2.16
CA LYS A 96 10.05 1.52 -1.47
C LYS A 96 8.68 0.92 -1.79
N VAL A 97 8.05 0.36 -0.77
CA VAL A 97 6.78 -0.36 -0.85
C VAL A 97 5.67 0.51 -0.29
N SER A 98 4.62 0.75 -1.05
CA SER A 98 3.52 1.63 -0.67
C SER A 98 2.20 0.88 -0.73
N PHE A 99 1.53 0.74 0.42
CA PHE A 99 0.22 0.10 0.56
C PHE A 99 -0.69 0.93 1.46
N ASN A 100 -1.98 0.68 1.38
CA ASN A 100 -2.92 1.18 2.36
C ASN A 100 -2.89 0.28 3.61
N THR A 101 -2.82 0.88 4.79
CA THR A 101 -2.91 0.15 6.06
C THR A 101 -4.28 -0.46 6.25
N LYS A 102 -4.40 -1.48 7.11
CA LYS A 102 -5.71 -2.04 7.48
C LYS A 102 -6.58 -0.96 8.11
N GLY A 103 -7.79 -0.77 7.59
CA GLY A 103 -8.79 0.11 8.18
C GLY A 103 -9.28 -0.43 9.52
N ARG A 104 -9.46 0.45 10.50
CA ARG A 104 -9.96 0.12 11.85
C ARG A 104 -11.24 0.88 12.21
N GLY A 105 -11.83 1.54 11.23
CA GLY A 105 -13.03 2.34 11.38
C GLY A 105 -12.85 3.51 12.33
N PHE A 106 -13.93 3.96 12.96
CA PHE A 106 -13.88 4.97 14.00
C PHE A 106 -13.28 4.36 15.27
N SER A 107 -12.15 4.89 15.73
CA SER A 107 -11.40 4.40 16.88
C SER A 107 -11.28 5.45 17.96
N GLY A 108 -11.48 5.02 19.22
CA GLY A 108 -11.28 5.87 20.39
C GLY A 108 -9.80 6.19 20.61
N VAL A 109 -9.55 7.19 21.46
CA VAL A 109 -8.21 7.75 21.72
C VAL A 109 -7.21 6.72 22.24
N ILE A 110 -7.66 5.73 22.99
CA ILE A 110 -6.79 4.67 23.52
C ILE A 110 -6.24 3.83 22.36
N LYS A 111 -7.11 3.35 21.45
CA LYS A 111 -6.69 2.53 20.31
C LYS A 111 -5.93 3.34 19.26
N ARG A 112 -6.36 4.59 19.01
CA ARG A 112 -5.80 5.43 17.96
C ARG A 112 -4.47 6.06 18.34
N HIS A 113 -4.33 6.50 19.60
CA HIS A 113 -3.19 7.30 20.06
C HIS A 113 -2.44 6.71 21.26
N GLY A 114 -2.89 5.57 21.81
CA GLY A 114 -2.24 4.92 22.94
C GLY A 114 -2.46 5.62 24.29
N PHE A 115 -3.57 6.33 24.48
CA PHE A 115 -3.88 6.96 25.76
C PHE A 115 -4.10 5.90 26.84
N ALA A 116 -3.64 6.18 28.07
CA ALA A 116 -3.75 5.27 29.20
C ALA A 116 -5.20 5.03 29.64
N GLY A 117 -6.03 6.05 29.59
CA GLY A 117 -7.38 6.02 30.19
C GLY A 117 -7.36 6.18 31.70
N GLY A 118 -8.49 5.89 32.34
CA GLY A 118 -8.66 5.98 33.78
C GLY A 118 -8.93 4.62 34.45
N PRO A 119 -9.00 4.57 35.80
CA PRO A 119 -9.32 3.38 36.57
C PRO A 119 -10.66 2.78 36.14
N LYS A 120 -10.77 1.44 36.20
CA LYS A 120 -12.03 0.73 35.89
C LYS A 120 -12.94 0.55 37.09
N SER A 121 -12.43 0.74 38.33
CA SER A 121 -13.09 0.57 39.59
C SER A 121 -12.85 1.79 40.50
N HIS A 122 -13.08 1.67 41.80
CA HIS A 122 -12.93 2.73 42.81
C HIS A 122 -13.78 3.99 42.52
N GLY A 123 -14.99 3.81 41.93
CA GLY A 123 -15.90 4.91 41.65
C GLY A 123 -15.50 5.82 40.49
N SER A 124 -14.45 5.47 39.77
CA SER A 124 -14.02 6.24 38.60
C SER A 124 -15.09 6.22 37.49
N ARG A 125 -15.44 7.39 36.97
CA ARG A 125 -16.29 7.55 35.78
C ARG A 125 -15.48 7.94 34.52
N PHE A 126 -14.17 7.96 34.64
CA PHE A 126 -13.28 8.38 33.52
C PHE A 126 -13.12 7.29 32.47
N HIS A 127 -12.81 6.08 32.88
CA HIS A 127 -12.63 4.88 32.01
C HIS A 127 -11.81 5.14 30.73
N ARG A 128 -12.47 5.29 29.59
CA ARG A 128 -11.85 5.39 28.26
C ARG A 128 -11.94 6.79 27.64
N ARG A 129 -12.16 7.81 28.42
CA ARG A 129 -12.28 9.20 27.96
C ARG A 129 -10.90 9.80 27.61
N PRO A 130 -10.84 10.80 26.72
CA PRO A 130 -9.58 11.45 26.32
C PRO A 130 -8.93 12.29 27.42
N GLY A 131 -9.70 12.77 28.39
CA GLY A 131 -9.26 13.75 29.38
C GLY A 131 -9.46 15.18 28.90
N SER A 132 -8.66 16.12 29.41
CA SER A 132 -8.70 17.52 28.99
C SER A 132 -8.30 17.66 27.52
N ILE A 133 -9.03 18.50 26.81
CA ILE A 133 -8.79 18.82 25.40
C ILE A 133 -8.30 20.23 25.16
N GLY A 134 -8.12 21.02 26.21
CA GLY A 134 -7.63 22.39 26.13
C GLY A 134 -7.73 23.14 27.44
N ASN A 135 -7.36 24.41 27.42
CA ASN A 135 -7.49 25.36 28.51
C ASN A 135 -8.89 25.99 28.49
N CYS A 136 -9.28 26.64 29.57
CA CYS A 136 -10.60 27.20 29.75
C CYS A 136 -10.88 28.42 28.82
N GLU A 137 -10.86 29.61 29.36
CA GLU A 137 -11.25 30.86 28.66
C GLU A 137 -10.27 31.24 27.55
N TRP A 138 -8.99 31.10 27.79
CA TRP A 138 -7.93 31.36 26.83
C TRP A 138 -7.20 30.07 26.42
N PRO A 139 -7.16 29.69 25.12
CA PRO A 139 -7.53 30.40 23.87
C PRO A 139 -9.00 30.25 23.44
N GLY A 140 -9.91 29.72 24.26
CA GLY A 140 -11.34 29.57 23.98
C GLY A 140 -11.70 28.56 22.88
N ARG A 141 -10.73 27.77 22.43
CA ARG A 141 -10.88 26.76 21.37
C ARG A 141 -9.93 25.58 21.60
N VAL A 142 -10.25 24.45 20.98
CA VAL A 142 -9.32 23.33 20.91
C VAL A 142 -8.23 23.63 19.87
N GLN A 143 -6.98 23.47 20.25
CA GLN A 143 -5.86 23.72 19.36
C GLN A 143 -5.80 22.70 18.20
N PRO A 144 -5.39 23.13 16.99
CA PRO A 144 -5.15 22.21 15.87
C PRO A 144 -4.15 21.11 16.24
N GLY A 145 -4.38 19.88 15.75
CA GLY A 145 -3.50 18.74 16.04
C GLY A 145 -3.79 18.00 17.35
N MET A 146 -4.78 18.43 18.14
CA MET A 146 -5.19 17.71 19.36
C MET A 146 -5.59 16.27 19.04
N LYS A 147 -5.02 15.31 19.77
CA LYS A 147 -5.28 13.88 19.59
C LYS A 147 -6.68 13.51 20.07
N MET A 148 -7.58 13.22 19.13
CA MET A 148 -8.97 12.84 19.39
C MET A 148 -9.35 11.54 18.73
N ALA A 149 -10.48 10.96 19.15
CA ALA A 149 -11.12 9.85 18.45
C ALA A 149 -11.42 10.21 17.00
N GLY A 150 -11.44 9.22 16.11
CA GLY A 150 -11.72 9.43 14.70
C GLY A 150 -11.36 8.21 13.85
N HIS A 151 -11.44 8.36 12.55
CA HIS A 151 -11.06 7.32 11.60
C HIS A 151 -9.60 6.92 11.78
N TYR A 152 -9.31 5.62 11.75
CA TYR A 152 -7.97 5.08 11.93
C TYR A 152 -7.68 3.98 10.90
N GLY A 153 -6.49 4.03 10.32
CA GLY A 153 -6.10 3.14 9.24
C GLY A 153 -6.72 3.52 7.88
N ASN A 154 -6.56 2.62 6.90
CA ASN A 154 -6.85 2.85 5.48
C ASN A 154 -6.10 4.06 4.90
N GLU A 155 -4.91 4.31 5.44
CA GLU A 155 -4.03 5.39 5.03
C GLU A 155 -2.87 4.82 4.22
N LYS A 156 -2.44 5.53 3.18
CA LYS A 156 -1.29 5.13 2.38
C LYS A 156 -0.01 5.30 3.18
N THR A 157 0.69 4.20 3.39
CA THR A 157 1.97 4.16 4.09
C THR A 157 3.03 3.57 3.19
N SER A 158 4.23 4.15 3.23
CA SER A 158 5.39 3.68 2.46
C SER A 158 6.48 3.21 3.41
N VAL A 159 7.04 2.03 3.14
CA VAL A 159 8.12 1.41 3.90
C VAL A 159 9.25 1.06 2.93
N LYS A 160 10.50 1.15 3.37
CA LYS A 160 11.66 0.63 2.62
C LYS A 160 11.95 -0.78 3.12
N ASN A 161 11.99 -1.74 2.22
CA ASN A 161 12.30 -3.14 2.52
C ASN A 161 13.43 -3.63 1.63
N GLU A 162 14.29 -4.49 2.17
CA GLU A 162 15.31 -5.22 1.43
C GLU A 162 14.68 -6.40 0.69
N ILE A 163 15.18 -6.69 -0.51
CA ILE A 163 14.79 -7.87 -1.28
C ILE A 163 15.62 -9.04 -0.78
N VAL A 164 14.95 -10.16 -0.45
CA VAL A 164 15.59 -11.43 -0.10
C VAL A 164 15.77 -12.28 -1.35
N SER A 165 14.72 -12.42 -2.15
CA SER A 165 14.74 -13.16 -3.42
C SER A 165 13.62 -12.69 -4.34
N PHE A 166 13.77 -12.92 -5.63
CA PHE A 166 12.75 -12.69 -6.64
C PHE A 166 12.65 -13.91 -7.54
N ASP A 167 11.47 -14.50 -7.58
CA ASP A 167 11.10 -15.59 -8.49
C ASP A 167 10.36 -14.99 -9.69
N GLU A 168 11.05 -14.91 -10.82
CA GLU A 168 10.49 -14.34 -12.05
C GLU A 168 9.42 -15.23 -12.67
N ALA A 169 9.57 -16.57 -12.60
CA ALA A 169 8.64 -17.49 -13.21
C ALA A 169 7.22 -17.36 -12.63
N ASN A 170 7.13 -17.17 -11.32
CA ASN A 170 5.85 -16.97 -10.61
C ASN A 170 5.53 -15.50 -10.33
N GLY A 171 6.44 -14.58 -10.63
CA GLY A 171 6.32 -13.16 -10.30
C GLY A 171 6.27 -12.89 -8.80
N VAL A 172 6.90 -13.74 -7.98
CA VAL A 172 6.85 -13.64 -6.51
C VAL A 172 8.12 -12.97 -5.98
N LEU A 173 7.92 -11.86 -5.28
CA LEU A 173 8.97 -11.09 -4.63
C LEU A 173 8.93 -11.35 -3.12
N VAL A 174 10.07 -11.70 -2.55
CA VAL A 174 10.24 -11.94 -1.11
C VAL A 174 10.95 -10.77 -0.49
N LEU A 175 10.28 -10.05 0.39
CA LEU A 175 10.78 -8.87 1.06
C LEU A 175 11.07 -9.16 2.54
N LYS A 176 12.19 -8.67 3.04
CA LYS A 176 12.54 -8.73 4.46
C LYS A 176 11.63 -7.82 5.29
N GLY A 177 11.02 -8.37 6.32
CA GLY A 177 10.20 -7.66 7.27
C GLY A 177 8.73 -7.55 6.88
N SER A 178 8.00 -6.66 7.56
CA SER A 178 6.57 -6.47 7.40
C SER A 178 6.23 -5.41 6.36
N VAL A 179 5.12 -5.61 5.66
CA VAL A 179 4.54 -4.65 4.72
C VAL A 179 3.11 -4.32 5.17
N PRO A 180 2.69 -3.05 5.14
CA PRO A 180 1.32 -2.66 5.49
C PRO A 180 0.26 -3.35 4.63
N GLY A 181 -0.99 -3.29 5.06
CA GLY A 181 -2.13 -3.84 4.34
C GLY A 181 -2.53 -5.24 4.75
N PHE A 182 -3.66 -5.69 4.25
CA PHE A 182 -4.18 -7.04 4.43
C PHE A 182 -3.68 -7.97 3.31
N ASN A 183 -3.84 -9.28 3.45
CA ASN A 183 -3.52 -10.24 2.39
C ASN A 183 -4.53 -10.06 1.24
N GLY A 184 -4.04 -9.98 -0.01
CA GLY A 184 -4.83 -9.57 -1.17
C GLY A 184 -4.87 -8.04 -1.39
N ALA A 185 -4.21 -7.24 -0.55
CA ALA A 185 -4.14 -5.80 -0.77
C ALA A 185 -3.27 -5.47 -1.99
N MET A 186 -3.76 -4.51 -2.77
CA MET A 186 -2.99 -3.94 -3.88
C MET A 186 -2.09 -2.82 -3.40
N GLY A 187 -0.90 -2.74 -3.97
CA GLY A 187 0.08 -1.72 -3.65
C GLY A 187 0.96 -1.36 -4.84
N ARG A 188 1.89 -0.47 -4.57
CA ARG A 188 2.93 -0.08 -5.54
C ARG A 188 4.31 -0.27 -4.91
N ILE A 189 5.23 -0.76 -5.70
CA ILE A 189 6.65 -0.77 -5.34
C ILE A 189 7.42 0.15 -6.28
N LYS A 190 8.46 0.76 -5.73
CA LYS A 190 9.39 1.62 -6.47
C LYS A 190 10.80 1.15 -6.16
N VAL A 191 11.59 0.91 -7.19
CA VAL A 191 13.02 0.61 -7.05
C VAL A 191 13.72 1.86 -6.50
N VAL A 192 14.47 1.66 -5.41
CA VAL A 192 15.35 2.69 -4.83
C VAL A 192 16.77 2.28 -5.20
N LYS A 193 17.47 3.19 -5.85
CA LYS A 193 18.87 2.97 -6.23
C LYS A 193 19.74 2.86 -4.99
#